data_841e3f39b0e072676ea4e43f397365fe
#
_entry.id   841e3f39b0e072676ea4e43f397365fe
#
_cell.length_a   1.000
_cell.length_b   1.000
_cell.length_c   1.000
_cell.angle_alpha   90.00
_cell.angle_beta   90.00
_cell.angle_gamma   90.00
#
_symmetry.space_group_name_H-M   'P 1'
#
loop_
_entity.id
_entity.type
_entity.pdbx_description
1 polymer ?
#
loop_
_entity_poly.entity_id
_entity_poly.type
_entity_poly.pdbx_seq_one_letter_code
_entity_poly.pdbx_strand_id
1 'polypeptide(L)'
;MVLGHAVCEDSGSPRLTGFDGRNRMRLRQGLYVLGVAVGLLGQGCQKQEPQSVPMDVPAANPPANTLPREGPAATAPVVHQVLDVKDAGKPAPTTEAAPDSGSAADAAWTTATVERPRGEPPSITLRSVRTGTHADYDRTVFEFDGPRLPGYQLGYVKTPVQQCGSGNDVKTPGEAALEVRFTLARAHDDQGQATVAQRSLKPALPTLLGLERVCDFEGEVTWVLGTARRAPFRVLELKDPTRLVLDVQH
;
A
#
# COMPACT_ATOMS: atom_id res chain seq x y z
N MET A 1 -12.01 69.99 14.49
CA MET A 1 -13.37 70.55 14.36
C MET A 1 -14.06 69.74 13.27
N VAL A 2 -15.22 69.32 13.60
CA VAL A 2 -16.34 68.66 12.90
C VAL A 2 -16.29 67.15 12.90
N LEU A 3 -16.98 66.67 13.78
CA LEU A 3 -17.99 65.62 14.04
C LEU A 3 -18.90 65.29 12.85
N GLY A 4 -19.26 64.07 12.73
CA GLY A 4 -20.36 63.57 11.93
C GLY A 4 -20.34 62.03 11.93
N HIS A 5 -20.98 61.48 12.78
CA HIS A 5 -22.28 60.80 12.92
C HIS A 5 -22.34 59.39 12.29
N ALA A 6 -22.56 58.45 13.23
CA ALA A 6 -23.01 57.09 13.01
C ALA A 6 -24.43 57.06 12.37
N VAL A 7 -24.69 56.09 11.53
CA VAL A 7 -26.04 55.60 11.22
C VAL A 7 -26.00 54.06 11.24
N CYS A 8 -26.72 53.49 12.21
CA CYS A 8 -27.21 52.14 12.21
C CYS A 8 -28.50 52.07 11.39
N GLU A 9 -28.63 51.11 10.51
CA GLU A 9 -29.90 50.55 9.98
C GLU A 9 -29.66 49.07 9.80
N ASP A 10 -30.17 48.22 10.56
CA ASP A 10 -31.45 47.64 10.90
C ASP A 10 -32.16 46.94 9.72
N SER A 11 -32.45 45.65 9.98
CA SER A 11 -33.55 44.82 9.53
C SER A 11 -33.54 44.22 8.14
N GLY A 12 -33.53 42.88 8.16
CA GLY A 12 -33.93 42.07 7.00
C GLY A 12 -33.91 40.58 7.26
N SER A 13 -34.74 40.09 8.19
CA SER A 13 -35.03 38.65 8.26
C SER A 13 -35.92 38.21 7.11
N PRO A 14 -35.62 37.17 6.35
CA PRO A 14 -36.62 36.47 5.54
C PRO A 14 -37.27 35.34 6.33
N ARG A 15 -38.57 35.37 6.26
CA ARG A 15 -39.57 34.45 6.83
C ARG A 15 -39.39 33.04 6.33
N LEU A 16 -39.43 32.11 7.28
CA LEU A 16 -39.65 30.68 7.04
C LEU A 16 -41.07 30.46 6.52
N THR A 17 -41.20 29.93 5.33
CA THR A 17 -42.44 29.28 4.86
C THR A 17 -42.35 27.79 5.13
N GLY A 18 -43.37 27.27 5.80
CA GLY A 18 -43.45 25.94 6.30
C GLY A 18 -43.50 24.84 5.22
N PHE A 19 -42.93 23.72 5.61
CA PHE A 19 -43.22 22.43 4.98
C PHE A 19 -43.78 21.48 6.04
N ASP A 20 -45.09 21.29 5.92
CA ASP A 20 -45.91 20.32 6.68
C ASP A 20 -45.66 18.93 6.07
N GLY A 21 -45.14 18.02 6.85
CA GLY A 21 -44.85 16.65 6.46
C GLY A 21 -44.89 15.72 7.65
N ARG A 22 -46.12 15.38 8.08
CA ARG A 22 -46.44 14.38 9.10
C ARG A 22 -45.76 13.05 8.81
N ASN A 23 -44.80 12.66 9.58
CA ASN A 23 -44.42 11.26 9.70
C ASN A 23 -44.37 10.85 11.18
N ARG A 24 -45.47 10.26 11.62
CA ARG A 24 -45.61 9.68 12.95
C ARG A 24 -44.83 8.36 13.00
N MET A 25 -43.72 8.34 13.64
CA MET A 25 -43.04 7.09 14.03
C MET A 25 -43.17 6.90 15.52
N ARG A 26 -43.86 5.86 15.89
CA ARG A 26 -44.30 5.48 17.24
C ARG A 26 -43.07 5.19 18.13
N LEU A 27 -42.92 5.96 19.19
CA LEU A 27 -42.11 5.64 20.36
C LEU A 27 -42.70 4.42 21.05
N ARG A 28 -42.03 3.30 21.08
CA ARG A 28 -42.27 2.23 22.04
C ARG A 28 -41.38 2.48 23.24
N GLN A 29 -41.99 2.97 24.30
CA GLN A 29 -41.44 2.99 25.66
C GLN A 29 -41.33 1.55 26.15
N GLY A 30 -40.12 1.08 26.36
CA GLY A 30 -39.81 -0.11 27.14
C GLY A 30 -39.29 0.32 28.49
N LEU A 31 -40.18 0.25 29.46
CA LEU A 31 -39.90 0.43 30.90
C LEU A 31 -39.08 -0.77 31.37
N TYR A 32 -37.82 -0.58 31.81
CA TYR A 32 -37.10 -1.58 32.59
C TYR A 32 -36.78 -1.04 33.98
N VAL A 33 -37.28 -1.80 34.93
CA VAL A 33 -37.38 -1.65 36.34
C VAL A 33 -36.00 -1.61 36.99
N LEU A 34 -35.86 -0.72 38.00
CA LEU A 34 -34.78 -0.67 38.98
C LEU A 34 -34.57 -2.01 39.67
N GLY A 35 -33.34 -2.45 39.70
CA GLY A 35 -32.82 -3.44 40.63
C GLY A 35 -31.59 -2.89 41.32
N VAL A 36 -31.79 -2.32 42.54
CA VAL A 36 -30.73 -1.94 43.48
C VAL A 36 -30.22 -3.22 44.13
N ALA A 37 -28.95 -3.54 43.97
CA ALA A 37 -28.23 -4.44 44.85
C ALA A 37 -26.93 -3.78 45.28
N VAL A 38 -26.94 -3.26 46.48
CA VAL A 38 -25.78 -2.82 47.26
C VAL A 38 -25.03 -4.07 47.73
N GLY A 39 -23.79 -4.22 47.36
CA GLY A 39 -22.86 -5.21 47.82
C GLY A 39 -21.48 -4.60 48.04
N LEU A 40 -21.27 -3.98 49.19
CA LEU A 40 -19.97 -3.66 49.74
C LEU A 40 -19.31 -4.93 50.25
N LEU A 41 -18.07 -5.18 49.90
CA LEU A 41 -16.98 -5.88 50.59
C LEU A 41 -15.85 -5.95 49.54
N GLY A 42 -14.79 -5.18 49.58
CA GLY A 42 -13.74 -5.16 50.54
C GLY A 42 -12.63 -6.13 50.11
N GLN A 43 -11.41 -5.57 49.95
CA GLN A 43 -10.10 -6.26 49.95
C GLN A 43 -9.65 -6.75 48.56
N GLY A 44 -8.53 -6.24 48.14
CA GLY A 44 -7.18 -6.48 48.40
C GLY A 44 -6.40 -6.21 47.14
N CYS A 45 -5.66 -5.11 47.11
CA CYS A 45 -4.53 -4.99 46.17
C CYS A 45 -3.49 -6.05 46.50
N GLN A 46 -3.49 -7.14 45.78
CA GLN A 46 -2.34 -8.03 45.74
C GLN A 46 -1.40 -7.51 44.66
N LYS A 47 -0.34 -6.90 45.13
CA LYS A 47 0.86 -6.58 44.38
C LYS A 47 1.51 -7.90 44.00
N GLN A 48 1.32 -8.36 42.77
CA GLN A 48 1.98 -9.55 42.26
C GLN A 48 3.42 -9.15 41.93
N GLU A 49 4.34 -9.59 42.80
CA GLU A 49 5.78 -9.56 42.53
C GLU A 49 6.10 -10.43 41.30
N PRO A 50 6.97 -9.98 40.41
CA PRO A 50 7.43 -10.84 39.32
C PRO A 50 8.31 -11.95 39.90
N GLN A 51 7.81 -13.18 39.81
CA GLN A 51 8.62 -14.36 40.09
C GLN A 51 9.68 -14.51 39.00
N SER A 52 10.92 -14.28 39.37
CA SER A 52 12.09 -14.64 38.58
C SER A 52 12.20 -16.17 38.52
N VAL A 53 11.89 -16.72 37.36
CA VAL A 53 12.17 -18.12 37.04
C VAL A 53 13.65 -18.26 36.75
N PRO A 54 14.40 -19.13 37.43
CA PRO A 54 15.79 -19.40 37.06
C PRO A 54 15.77 -20.18 35.73
N MET A 55 16.30 -19.59 34.68
CA MET A 55 16.61 -20.31 33.45
C MET A 55 17.91 -21.07 33.67
N ASP A 56 17.80 -22.35 34.01
CA ASP A 56 18.90 -23.31 33.83
C ASP A 56 19.02 -23.56 32.33
N VAL A 57 20.01 -22.93 31.71
CA VAL A 57 20.42 -23.23 30.34
C VAL A 57 21.51 -24.29 30.42
N PRO A 58 21.29 -25.52 29.98
CA PRO A 58 22.38 -26.48 29.84
C PRO A 58 23.27 -26.00 28.68
N ALA A 59 24.53 -25.78 28.98
CA ALA A 59 25.57 -25.50 28.00
C ALA A 59 25.70 -26.71 27.06
N ALA A 60 25.19 -26.57 25.85
CA ALA A 60 25.44 -27.51 24.76
C ALA A 60 26.81 -27.18 24.16
N ASN A 61 27.78 -28.05 24.36
CA ASN A 61 29.05 -28.03 23.68
C ASN A 61 28.85 -28.15 22.17
N PRO A 62 29.52 -27.36 21.32
CA PRO A 62 29.47 -27.56 19.88
C PRO A 62 30.24 -28.85 19.52
N PRO A 63 29.74 -29.65 18.56
CA PRO A 63 30.47 -30.82 18.08
C PRO A 63 31.73 -30.38 17.33
N ALA A 64 32.82 -31.03 17.66
CA ALA A 64 34.11 -30.85 16.99
C ALA A 64 33.97 -31.15 15.50
N ASN A 65 34.35 -30.13 14.72
CA ASN A 65 34.43 -30.22 13.25
C ASN A 65 35.64 -31.04 12.87
N THR A 66 35.46 -32.34 12.60
CA THR A 66 36.50 -33.20 12.08
C THR A 66 36.59 -33.00 10.57
N LEU A 67 37.62 -32.31 10.15
CA LEU A 67 38.01 -32.19 8.74
C LEU A 67 38.34 -33.57 8.15
N PRO A 68 37.85 -33.93 6.98
CA PRO A 68 38.35 -35.10 6.25
C PRO A 68 39.68 -34.77 5.63
N ARG A 69 40.62 -35.68 5.92
CA ARG A 69 41.99 -35.76 5.47
C ARG A 69 42.05 -35.94 3.96
N GLU A 70 42.80 -35.06 3.27
CA GLU A 70 43.10 -35.17 1.83
C GLU A 70 43.78 -36.51 1.51
N GLY A 71 43.26 -37.22 0.53
CA GLY A 71 43.90 -38.34 -0.14
C GLY A 71 44.46 -37.88 -1.51
N PRO A 72 45.51 -38.53 -2.04
CA PRO A 72 46.30 -37.96 -3.13
C PRO A 72 45.62 -38.03 -4.49
N ALA A 73 45.94 -37.02 -5.31
CA ALA A 73 45.51 -36.77 -6.67
C ALA A 73 45.73 -37.96 -7.63
N ALA A 74 44.67 -38.32 -8.34
CA ALA A 74 44.78 -39.15 -9.55
C ALA A 74 44.70 -38.24 -10.78
N THR A 75 45.80 -38.16 -11.49
CA THR A 75 45.99 -37.44 -12.76
C THR A 75 45.24 -38.21 -13.87
N ALA A 76 44.25 -37.61 -14.51
CA ALA A 76 43.69 -38.11 -15.74
C ALA A 76 43.93 -37.10 -16.86
N PRO A 77 44.19 -37.56 -18.09
CA PRO A 77 44.72 -36.70 -19.17
C PRO A 77 43.59 -35.83 -19.79
N VAL A 78 43.95 -34.56 -19.95
CA VAL A 78 43.17 -33.57 -20.68
C VAL A 78 43.19 -33.87 -22.15
N VAL A 79 42.07 -34.28 -22.73
CA VAL A 79 41.86 -34.32 -24.17
C VAL A 79 41.31 -32.95 -24.59
N HIS A 80 42.17 -32.15 -25.24
CA HIS A 80 41.75 -30.95 -25.92
C HIS A 80 40.97 -31.33 -27.17
N GLN A 81 39.65 -31.22 -27.11
CA GLN A 81 38.85 -31.08 -28.34
C GLN A 81 38.62 -29.60 -28.60
N VAL A 82 39.30 -29.11 -29.59
CA VAL A 82 39.05 -27.81 -30.19
C VAL A 82 37.80 -27.99 -31.04
N LEU A 83 36.67 -27.47 -30.54
CA LEU A 83 35.49 -27.25 -31.37
C LEU A 83 35.51 -25.77 -31.78
N ASP A 84 35.75 -25.56 -33.07
CA ASP A 84 35.50 -24.32 -33.77
C ASP A 84 34.00 -23.98 -33.62
N VAL A 85 33.66 -23.07 -32.72
CA VAL A 85 32.36 -22.41 -32.70
C VAL A 85 32.52 -21.07 -33.41
N LYS A 86 32.39 -21.12 -34.69
CA LYS A 86 32.11 -19.96 -35.53
C LYS A 86 30.62 -19.68 -35.43
N ASP A 87 30.31 -18.47 -35.13
CA ASP A 87 28.98 -17.86 -35.07
C ASP A 87 28.45 -17.57 -33.62
N ALA A 88 29.05 -16.55 -33.03
CA ALA A 88 28.42 -15.85 -31.95
C ALA A 88 27.26 -14.98 -32.51
N GLY A 89 26.07 -15.58 -32.57
CA GLY A 89 24.85 -14.85 -32.86
C GLY A 89 24.71 -13.68 -31.86
N LYS A 90 24.73 -12.48 -32.42
CA LYS A 90 24.35 -11.24 -31.77
C LYS A 90 23.09 -11.49 -30.95
N PRO A 91 23.03 -11.16 -29.62
CA PRO A 91 21.81 -11.27 -28.88
C PRO A 91 20.75 -10.44 -29.58
N ALA A 92 19.65 -11.09 -29.96
CA ALA A 92 18.49 -10.43 -30.52
C ALA A 92 18.03 -9.37 -29.53
N PRO A 93 17.70 -8.15 -29.99
CA PRO A 93 17.08 -7.18 -29.13
C PRO A 93 15.79 -7.81 -28.57
N THR A 94 15.69 -7.87 -27.26
CA THR A 94 14.45 -8.23 -26.58
C THR A 94 13.39 -7.30 -27.14
N THR A 95 12.48 -7.84 -27.93
CA THR A 95 11.35 -7.10 -28.47
C THR A 95 10.59 -6.56 -27.27
N GLU A 96 10.73 -5.27 -27.08
CA GLU A 96 9.88 -4.49 -26.20
C GLU A 96 8.44 -4.82 -26.58
N ALA A 97 7.70 -5.42 -25.64
CA ALA A 97 6.33 -5.82 -25.87
C ALA A 97 5.57 -4.59 -26.36
N ALA A 98 4.96 -4.74 -27.55
CA ALA A 98 4.18 -3.69 -28.19
C ALA A 98 3.27 -3.01 -27.16
N PRO A 99 3.09 -1.68 -27.23
CA PRO A 99 2.18 -0.98 -26.32
C PRO A 99 0.78 -1.55 -26.52
N ASP A 100 0.25 -2.11 -25.44
CA ASP A 100 -1.11 -2.58 -25.34
C ASP A 100 -2.05 -1.42 -25.69
N SER A 101 -2.78 -1.53 -26.80
CA SER A 101 -3.64 -0.49 -27.36
C SER A 101 -4.94 -0.28 -26.57
N GLY A 102 -4.86 -0.32 -25.25
CA GLY A 102 -5.90 0.21 -24.39
C GLY A 102 -5.71 1.72 -24.31
N SER A 103 -6.72 2.49 -24.68
CA SER A 103 -6.79 3.98 -24.71
C SER A 103 -5.96 4.71 -23.64
N ALA A 104 -4.65 4.68 -23.79
CA ALA A 104 -3.71 5.38 -22.89
C ALA A 104 -3.66 6.90 -23.19
N ALA A 105 -4.20 7.31 -24.34
CA ALA A 105 -4.10 8.68 -24.83
C ALA A 105 -5.01 9.69 -24.10
N ASP A 106 -6.08 9.20 -23.43
CA ASP A 106 -7.13 10.09 -22.89
C ASP A 106 -7.05 10.34 -21.37
N ALA A 107 -6.13 9.72 -20.66
CA ALA A 107 -5.97 9.99 -19.23
C ALA A 107 -5.23 11.31 -19.01
N ALA A 108 -5.95 12.32 -18.49
CA ALA A 108 -5.38 13.62 -18.20
C ALA A 108 -4.34 13.59 -17.08
N TRP A 109 -3.27 14.33 -17.25
CA TRP A 109 -2.29 14.58 -16.20
C TRP A 109 -2.89 15.46 -15.09
N THR A 110 -2.69 15.07 -13.84
CA THR A 110 -3.23 15.79 -12.67
C THR A 110 -2.31 15.69 -11.47
N THR A 111 -2.44 16.63 -10.54
CA THR A 111 -1.89 16.54 -9.17
C THR A 111 -3.00 16.41 -8.12
N ALA A 112 -4.26 16.41 -8.57
CA ALA A 112 -5.42 16.24 -7.71
C ALA A 112 -5.62 14.76 -7.37
N THR A 113 -6.32 14.48 -6.28
CA THR A 113 -6.69 13.11 -5.90
C THR A 113 -7.63 12.51 -6.94
N VAL A 114 -7.32 11.30 -7.37
CA VAL A 114 -8.17 10.47 -8.24
C VAL A 114 -8.77 9.37 -7.40
N GLU A 115 -10.09 9.21 -7.46
CA GLU A 115 -10.81 8.18 -6.71
C GLU A 115 -11.79 7.45 -7.61
N ARG A 116 -11.82 6.12 -7.46
CA ARG A 116 -12.74 5.22 -8.17
C ARG A 116 -13.22 4.15 -7.20
N PRO A 117 -14.29 4.44 -6.43
CA PRO A 117 -14.85 3.47 -5.51
C PRO A 117 -15.46 2.29 -6.27
N ARG A 118 -15.22 1.09 -5.79
CA ARG A 118 -15.82 -0.17 -6.24
C ARG A 118 -16.11 -1.02 -5.02
N GLY A 119 -17.33 -1.43 -4.86
CA GLY A 119 -17.84 -1.89 -3.57
C GLY A 119 -18.36 -3.33 -3.52
N GLU A 120 -17.96 -4.22 -4.44
CA GLU A 120 -18.48 -5.59 -4.45
C GLU A 120 -17.40 -6.62 -4.09
N PRO A 121 -17.62 -7.46 -3.03
CA PRO A 121 -16.77 -8.60 -2.75
C PRO A 121 -16.83 -9.65 -3.88
N PRO A 122 -15.89 -10.59 -3.97
CA PRO A 122 -14.75 -10.79 -3.07
C PRO A 122 -13.60 -9.82 -3.29
N SER A 123 -12.67 -9.78 -2.31
CA SER A 123 -11.40 -9.05 -2.45
C SER A 123 -10.60 -9.55 -3.64
N ILE A 124 -9.94 -8.63 -4.33
CA ILE A 124 -9.17 -8.90 -5.54
C ILE A 124 -7.69 -8.98 -5.16
N THR A 125 -7.00 -10.01 -5.64
CA THR A 125 -5.60 -10.25 -5.27
C THR A 125 -4.66 -9.48 -6.18
N LEU A 126 -3.79 -8.65 -5.59
CA LEU A 126 -2.65 -8.02 -6.25
C LEU A 126 -1.56 -9.08 -6.50
N ARG A 127 -1.13 -9.27 -7.74
CA ARG A 127 -0.16 -10.30 -8.15
C ARG A 127 1.24 -9.77 -8.37
N SER A 128 1.36 -8.59 -8.95
CA SER A 128 2.68 -8.02 -9.19
C SER A 128 2.65 -6.50 -9.12
N VAL A 129 3.81 -5.94 -8.78
CA VAL A 129 4.09 -4.51 -8.87
C VAL A 129 5.40 -4.35 -9.64
N ARG A 130 5.37 -3.60 -10.73
CA ARG A 130 6.50 -3.38 -11.61
C ARG A 130 6.67 -1.90 -11.89
N THR A 131 7.91 -1.49 -12.10
CA THR A 131 8.25 -0.10 -12.44
C THR A 131 9.12 -0.06 -13.68
N GLY A 132 9.06 1.03 -14.42
CA GLY A 132 9.88 1.29 -15.59
C GLY A 132 9.90 2.76 -15.95
N THR A 133 10.89 3.17 -16.73
CA THR A 133 11.00 4.55 -17.22
C THR A 133 10.64 4.64 -18.70
N HIS A 134 10.09 5.77 -19.09
CA HIS A 134 9.79 6.18 -20.45
C HIS A 134 10.43 7.55 -20.70
N ALA A 135 10.32 8.08 -21.91
CA ALA A 135 10.96 9.36 -22.26
C ALA A 135 10.51 10.51 -21.35
N ASP A 136 9.22 10.59 -21.02
CA ASP A 136 8.62 11.74 -20.33
C ASP A 136 8.00 11.41 -18.96
N TYR A 137 8.02 10.15 -18.55
CA TYR A 137 7.41 9.70 -17.31
C TYR A 137 8.00 8.38 -16.80
N ASP A 138 7.87 8.15 -15.51
CA ASP A 138 8.08 6.86 -14.89
C ASP A 138 6.75 6.15 -14.67
N ARG A 139 6.71 4.85 -14.92
CA ARG A 139 5.51 4.00 -14.86
C ARG A 139 5.58 3.02 -13.72
N THR A 140 4.49 2.90 -12.99
CA THR A 140 4.22 1.79 -12.08
C THR A 140 3.01 1.01 -12.55
N VAL A 141 3.10 -0.31 -12.58
CA VAL A 141 2.04 -1.23 -12.99
C VAL A 141 1.68 -2.12 -11.81
N PHE A 142 0.42 -2.08 -11.41
CA PHE A 142 -0.19 -2.98 -10.43
C PHE A 142 -1.06 -3.98 -11.18
N GLU A 143 -0.73 -5.26 -11.13
CA GLU A 143 -1.44 -6.33 -11.81
C GLU A 143 -2.27 -7.14 -10.82
N PHE A 144 -3.52 -7.41 -11.18
CA PHE A 144 -4.52 -8.05 -10.34
C PHE A 144 -5.08 -9.31 -10.97
N ASP A 145 -5.54 -10.23 -10.12
CA ASP A 145 -6.32 -11.38 -10.56
C ASP A 145 -7.73 -10.98 -10.99
N GLY A 146 -8.28 -11.78 -11.90
CA GLY A 146 -9.66 -11.64 -12.31
C GLY A 146 -9.91 -10.51 -13.31
N PRO A 147 -11.18 -10.31 -13.70
CA PRO A 147 -11.53 -9.46 -14.85
C PRO A 147 -11.75 -7.98 -14.48
N ARG A 148 -11.63 -7.60 -13.22
CA ARG A 148 -11.94 -6.25 -12.74
C ARG A 148 -10.90 -5.72 -11.75
N LEU A 149 -10.73 -4.41 -11.73
CA LEU A 149 -9.92 -3.72 -10.74
C LEU A 149 -10.67 -3.60 -9.40
N PRO A 150 -9.97 -3.58 -8.26
CA PRO A 150 -10.52 -3.15 -6.99
C PRO A 150 -10.88 -1.66 -7.01
N GLY A 151 -11.59 -1.17 -5.99
CA GLY A 151 -11.69 0.26 -5.75
C GLY A 151 -10.31 0.85 -5.47
N TYR A 152 -10.08 2.11 -5.86
CA TYR A 152 -8.78 2.74 -5.61
C TYR A 152 -8.88 4.24 -5.37
N GLN A 153 -7.91 4.75 -4.66
CA GLN A 153 -7.65 6.17 -4.45
C GLN A 153 -6.16 6.44 -4.64
N LEU A 154 -5.84 7.49 -5.39
CA LEU A 154 -4.47 7.96 -5.59
C LEU A 154 -4.38 9.45 -5.29
N GLY A 155 -3.35 9.85 -4.57
CA GLY A 155 -3.13 11.26 -4.26
C GLY A 155 -1.86 11.49 -3.46
N TYR A 156 -1.32 12.70 -3.53
CA TYR A 156 -0.19 13.10 -2.71
C TYR A 156 -0.61 13.27 -1.26
N VAL A 157 0.15 12.64 -0.37
CA VAL A 157 -0.06 12.67 1.08
C VAL A 157 1.06 13.42 1.79
N LYS A 158 0.79 13.81 3.05
CA LYS A 158 1.82 14.40 3.92
C LYS A 158 2.76 13.32 4.44
N THR A 159 4.02 13.68 4.61
CA THR A 159 5.02 12.83 5.28
C THR A 159 5.20 13.25 6.75
N PRO A 160 5.55 12.34 7.67
CA PRO A 160 5.80 10.91 7.42
C PRO A 160 4.52 10.14 7.15
N VAL A 161 4.63 9.08 6.31
CA VAL A 161 3.57 8.10 6.13
C VAL A 161 3.73 7.01 7.17
N GLN A 162 2.63 6.46 7.67
CA GLN A 162 2.66 5.43 8.69
C GLN A 162 2.25 4.07 8.14
N GLN A 163 2.87 3.02 8.65
CA GLN A 163 2.48 1.65 8.38
C GLN A 163 1.17 1.34 9.11
N CYS A 164 0.20 0.74 8.43
CA CYS A 164 -1.03 0.28 9.07
C CYS A 164 -0.72 -0.79 10.13
N GLY A 165 -1.51 -0.85 11.17
CA GLY A 165 -1.34 -1.79 12.27
C GLY A 165 -0.28 -1.37 13.30
N SER A 166 0.96 -1.11 12.90
CA SER A 166 2.02 -0.72 13.84
C SER A 166 2.08 0.78 14.12
N GLY A 167 1.62 1.63 13.20
CA GLY A 167 1.75 3.08 13.29
C GLY A 167 3.18 3.60 13.12
N ASN A 168 4.12 2.74 12.75
CA ASN A 168 5.52 3.15 12.56
C ASN A 168 5.68 4.02 11.32
N ASP A 169 6.50 5.05 11.43
CA ASP A 169 6.83 5.92 10.32
C ASP A 169 7.61 5.16 9.23
N VAL A 170 7.18 5.35 7.99
CA VAL A 170 7.81 4.78 6.81
C VAL A 170 8.60 5.87 6.10
N LYS A 171 9.90 5.62 5.91
CA LYS A 171 10.75 6.54 5.14
C LYS A 171 10.49 6.36 3.65
N THR A 172 9.94 7.39 3.03
CA THR A 172 9.79 7.47 1.59
C THR A 172 10.89 8.35 1.01
N PRO A 173 11.64 7.88 -0.01
CA PRO A 173 12.65 8.71 -0.64
C PRO A 173 12.01 9.84 -1.46
N GLY A 174 12.71 10.98 -1.58
CA GLY A 174 12.26 12.13 -2.37
C GLY A 174 11.53 13.20 -1.56
N GLU A 175 11.01 14.20 -2.26
CA GLU A 175 10.38 15.37 -1.66
C GLU A 175 8.87 15.24 -1.50
N ALA A 176 8.25 14.27 -2.20
CA ALA A 176 6.83 14.05 -2.14
C ALA A 176 6.48 12.54 -2.07
N ALA A 177 5.33 12.26 -1.47
CA ALA A 177 4.80 10.92 -1.31
C ALA A 177 3.45 10.81 -2.03
N LEU A 178 3.38 9.97 -3.06
CA LEU A 178 2.16 9.65 -3.79
C LEU A 178 1.61 8.33 -3.27
N GLU A 179 0.46 8.37 -2.60
CA GLU A 179 -0.21 7.18 -2.07
C GLU A 179 -1.12 6.56 -3.12
N VAL A 180 -1.10 5.24 -3.19
CA VAL A 180 -2.01 4.40 -3.98
C VAL A 180 -2.66 3.42 -3.03
N ARG A 181 -3.94 3.63 -2.75
CA ARG A 181 -4.76 2.79 -1.86
C ARG A 181 -5.76 2.01 -2.68
N PHE A 182 -5.80 0.70 -2.46
CA PHE A 182 -6.79 -0.20 -3.04
C PHE A 182 -7.73 -0.68 -1.95
N THR A 183 -9.03 -0.68 -2.23
CA THR A 183 -10.09 -1.18 -1.33
C THR A 183 -10.70 -2.45 -1.91
N LEU A 184 -11.09 -3.39 -1.05
CA LEU A 184 -11.45 -4.76 -1.42
C LEU A 184 -10.33 -5.44 -2.21
N ALA A 185 -9.10 -5.29 -1.72
CA ALA A 185 -7.88 -5.86 -2.28
C ALA A 185 -7.06 -6.56 -1.21
N ARG A 186 -6.23 -7.49 -1.64
CA ARG A 186 -5.24 -8.16 -0.79
C ARG A 186 -3.95 -8.41 -1.59
N ALA A 187 -2.81 -8.47 -0.92
CA ALA A 187 -1.52 -8.82 -1.50
C ALA A 187 -0.95 -10.11 -0.88
N HIS A 188 -1.84 -11.00 -0.45
CA HIS A 188 -1.56 -12.33 0.11
C HIS A 188 -2.58 -13.35 -0.42
N ASP A 189 -2.24 -14.63 -0.37
CA ASP A 189 -3.13 -15.74 -0.69
C ASP A 189 -3.99 -16.17 0.51
N ASP A 190 -4.78 -17.23 0.35
CA ASP A 190 -5.65 -17.75 1.41
C ASP A 190 -4.87 -18.41 2.57
N GLN A 191 -3.58 -18.68 2.38
CA GLN A 191 -2.66 -19.18 3.40
C GLN A 191 -1.90 -18.04 4.11
N GLY A 192 -2.17 -16.78 3.75
CA GLY A 192 -1.47 -15.62 4.27
C GLY A 192 -0.09 -15.38 3.66
N GLN A 193 0.30 -16.12 2.61
CA GLN A 193 1.58 -15.92 1.93
C GLN A 193 1.50 -14.71 1.00
N ALA A 194 2.50 -13.84 1.06
CA ALA A 194 2.54 -12.66 0.22
C ALA A 194 2.58 -13.02 -1.29
N THR A 195 1.65 -12.49 -2.05
CA THR A 195 1.61 -12.64 -3.53
C THR A 195 2.57 -11.69 -4.22
N VAL A 196 2.90 -10.56 -3.56
CA VAL A 196 3.97 -9.65 -3.95
C VAL A 196 5.06 -9.73 -2.90
N ALA A 197 6.12 -10.48 -3.18
CA ALA A 197 7.17 -10.80 -2.23
C ALA A 197 7.92 -9.55 -1.72
N GLN A 198 8.16 -8.59 -2.61
CA GLN A 198 8.88 -7.36 -2.26
C GLN A 198 7.92 -6.33 -1.70
N ARG A 199 8.14 -5.94 -0.44
CA ARG A 199 7.40 -4.85 0.22
C ARG A 199 8.01 -3.48 -0.06
N SER A 200 9.27 -3.46 -0.47
CA SER A 200 10.06 -2.26 -0.79
C SER A 200 10.75 -2.44 -2.13
N LEU A 201 10.61 -1.45 -2.99
CA LEU A 201 11.25 -1.37 -4.29
C LEU A 201 12.02 -0.04 -4.36
N LYS A 202 13.24 -0.09 -4.92
CA LYS A 202 14.10 1.09 -5.10
C LYS A 202 14.52 1.20 -6.55
N PRO A 203 13.60 1.56 -7.45
CA PRO A 203 13.87 1.60 -8.88
C PRO A 203 14.88 2.69 -9.26
N ALA A 204 15.03 3.74 -8.43
CA ALA A 204 15.93 4.88 -8.67
C ALA A 204 15.76 5.49 -10.07
N LEU A 205 14.51 5.67 -10.49
CA LEU A 205 14.14 6.29 -11.76
C LEU A 205 14.15 7.82 -11.64
N PRO A 206 14.07 8.57 -12.74
CA PRO A 206 14.16 10.04 -12.73
C PRO A 206 13.22 10.73 -11.76
N THR A 207 11.98 10.30 -11.66
CA THR A 207 10.99 10.87 -10.75
C THR A 207 10.60 9.88 -9.65
N LEU A 208 10.50 8.58 -9.95
CA LEU A 208 10.10 7.54 -9.01
C LEU A 208 11.34 6.94 -8.32
N LEU A 209 11.55 7.31 -7.05
CA LEU A 209 12.74 6.95 -6.29
C LEU A 209 12.58 5.68 -5.46
N GLY A 210 11.35 5.35 -5.07
CA GLY A 210 11.06 4.16 -4.28
C GLY A 210 9.58 3.92 -4.11
N LEU A 211 9.23 2.68 -3.77
CA LEU A 211 7.88 2.25 -3.41
C LEU A 211 7.94 1.44 -2.13
N GLU A 212 6.98 1.66 -1.25
CA GLU A 212 6.81 0.91 0.00
C GLU A 212 5.36 0.46 0.14
N ARG A 213 5.14 -0.83 0.43
CA ARG A 213 3.82 -1.33 0.83
C ARG A 213 3.63 -1.05 2.31
N VAL A 214 2.73 -0.12 2.62
CA VAL A 214 2.47 0.34 3.99
C VAL A 214 1.28 -0.36 4.63
N CYS A 215 0.39 -0.94 3.84
CA CYS A 215 -0.75 -1.73 4.32
C CYS A 215 -1.04 -2.94 3.43
N ASP A 216 -1.48 -4.04 4.07
CA ASP A 216 -2.09 -5.22 3.48
C ASP A 216 -2.91 -5.89 4.59
N PHE A 217 -4.07 -5.31 4.89
CA PHE A 217 -4.89 -5.68 6.03
C PHE A 217 -6.36 -5.32 5.81
N GLU A 218 -7.28 -6.16 6.27
CA GLU A 218 -8.75 -5.95 6.23
C GLU A 218 -9.31 -5.51 4.87
N GLY A 219 -8.77 -6.06 3.78
CA GLY A 219 -9.23 -5.72 2.44
C GLY A 219 -8.68 -4.41 1.90
N GLU A 220 -7.68 -3.85 2.55
CA GLU A 220 -6.94 -2.69 2.08
C GLU A 220 -5.51 -3.05 1.72
N VAL A 221 -5.06 -2.63 0.54
CA VAL A 221 -3.65 -2.68 0.13
C VAL A 221 -3.21 -1.27 -0.22
N THR A 222 -2.21 -0.76 0.51
CA THR A 222 -1.70 0.60 0.29
C THR A 222 -0.21 0.58 -0.01
N TRP A 223 0.14 1.25 -1.10
CA TRP A 223 1.52 1.54 -1.51
C TRP A 223 1.78 3.04 -1.47
N VAL A 224 3.00 3.41 -1.08
CA VAL A 224 3.47 4.79 -1.14
C VAL A 224 4.68 4.86 -2.05
N LEU A 225 4.61 5.77 -3.01
CA LEU A 225 5.63 6.05 -3.99
C LEU A 225 6.35 7.33 -3.58
N GLY A 226 7.63 7.20 -3.27
CA GLY A 226 8.51 8.35 -3.05
C GLY A 226 8.92 8.96 -4.39
N THR A 227 8.57 10.22 -4.61
CA THR A 227 8.85 10.94 -5.85
C THR A 227 9.83 12.09 -5.62
N ALA A 228 10.68 12.36 -6.62
CA ALA A 228 11.68 13.42 -6.55
C ALA A 228 11.05 14.79 -6.27
N ARG A 229 9.82 15.01 -6.77
CA ARG A 229 9.02 16.20 -6.56
C ARG A 229 7.52 15.88 -6.68
N ARG A 230 6.65 16.80 -6.32
CA ARG A 230 5.20 16.68 -6.57
C ARG A 230 4.94 16.92 -8.07
N ALA A 231 5.05 15.87 -8.87
CA ALA A 231 4.85 15.90 -10.32
C ALA A 231 3.40 15.53 -10.70
N PRO A 232 2.91 15.95 -11.86
CA PRO A 232 1.66 15.45 -12.41
C PRO A 232 1.71 13.93 -12.61
N PHE A 233 0.59 13.27 -12.37
CA PHE A 233 0.43 11.84 -12.64
C PHE A 233 -0.83 11.58 -13.46
N ARG A 234 -0.92 10.42 -14.08
CA ARG A 234 -2.13 9.92 -14.74
C ARG A 234 -2.33 8.45 -14.43
N VAL A 235 -3.58 8.02 -14.47
CA VAL A 235 -4.00 6.66 -14.14
C VAL A 235 -4.69 6.04 -15.34
N LEU A 236 -4.29 4.80 -15.69
CA LEU A 236 -4.90 4.03 -16.76
C LEU A 236 -5.36 2.69 -16.23
N GLU A 237 -6.49 2.24 -16.70
CA GLU A 237 -7.04 0.92 -16.40
C GLU A 237 -6.92 0.04 -17.63
N LEU A 238 -6.20 -1.06 -17.50
CA LEU A 238 -5.99 -2.02 -18.59
C LEU A 238 -6.65 -3.36 -18.24
N LYS A 239 -7.05 -4.07 -19.28
CA LYS A 239 -7.61 -5.43 -19.21
C LYS A 239 -6.64 -6.43 -19.86
N ASP A 240 -6.82 -7.69 -19.55
CA ASP A 240 -6.15 -8.83 -20.17
C ASP A 240 -4.61 -8.75 -20.19
N PRO A 241 -3.93 -8.82 -19.05
CA PRO A 241 -4.44 -8.97 -17.69
C PRO A 241 -4.91 -7.65 -17.08
N THR A 242 -5.73 -7.76 -16.02
CA THR A 242 -6.25 -6.60 -15.29
C THR A 242 -5.13 -5.83 -14.60
N ARG A 243 -4.95 -4.56 -14.96
CA ARG A 243 -3.86 -3.72 -14.44
C ARG A 243 -4.33 -2.30 -14.17
N LEU A 244 -3.85 -1.75 -13.05
CA LEU A 244 -3.82 -0.30 -12.85
C LEU A 244 -2.41 0.19 -13.21
N VAL A 245 -2.33 1.15 -14.10
CA VAL A 245 -1.08 1.79 -14.51
C VAL A 245 -1.07 3.21 -13.99
N LEU A 246 0.00 3.58 -13.32
CA LEU A 246 0.27 4.91 -12.81
C LEU A 246 1.52 5.45 -13.49
N ASP A 247 1.38 6.53 -14.24
CA ASP A 247 2.48 7.27 -14.82
C ASP A 247 2.71 8.56 -14.01
N VAL A 248 3.96 8.86 -13.70
CA VAL A 248 4.38 10.09 -13.01
C VAL A 248 5.35 10.84 -13.92
N GLN A 249 5.02 12.08 -14.24
CA GLN A 249 5.76 12.90 -15.21
C GLN A 249 7.17 13.27 -14.68
N HIS A 250 8.14 13.33 -15.60
CA HIS A 250 9.50 13.81 -15.33
C HIS A 250 9.56 15.31 -15.08
#